data_498e6a86eef406b5be12ac4221d1d9a1
#
_entry.id   498e6a86eef406b5be12ac4221d1d9a1
#
_cell.length_a   1.000
_cell.length_b   1.000
_cell.length_c   1.000
_cell.angle_alpha   90.00
_cell.angle_beta   90.00
_cell.angle_gamma   90.00
#
_symmetry.space_group_name_H-M   'P 1'
#
loop_
_entity.id
_entity.type
_entity.pdbx_description
1 polymer ?
#
loop_
_entity_poly.entity_id
_entity_poly.type
_entity_poly.pdbx_seq_one_letter_code
_entity_poly.pdbx_strand_id
1 'polypeptide(L)'
;LWQRVLIRIAFIPLVAGLSYELLKLFAKYDNLFTRIMKYPGLLLQRLTTKEPDDDMLEVAIKAFDTVAELDGDPQKPTQKFMIYQSVEKAVKELADTMLPKNEAEIIYMHVLGAKTRGELYASGQISSTETDKAKKYAKQRLKGAPLQYVLNNACFYGYDFYVDQRALIPRFDTEHLAKAAIDLLKDKKGAEVLDLM
;
A
#
# COMPACT_ATOMS: atom_id res chain seq x y z
N LEU A 1 45.56 -10.73 37.11
CA LEU A 1 44.40 -10.85 36.21
C LEU A 1 43.79 -9.47 35.93
N TRP A 2 43.52 -8.66 36.95
CA TRP A 2 42.90 -7.33 36.84
C TRP A 2 43.72 -6.32 36.04
N GLN A 3 45.04 -6.29 36.18
CA GLN A 3 45.95 -5.43 35.41
C GLN A 3 45.79 -5.64 33.89
N ARG A 4 45.65 -6.89 33.44
CA ARG A 4 45.49 -7.23 32.02
C ARG A 4 44.13 -6.73 31.48
N VAL A 5 43.10 -6.75 32.30
CA VAL A 5 41.76 -6.25 31.93
C VAL A 5 41.79 -4.74 31.83
N LEU A 6 42.35 -4.03 32.80
CA LEU A 6 42.47 -2.56 32.78
C LEU A 6 43.27 -2.06 31.57
N ILE A 7 44.39 -2.72 31.26
CA ILE A 7 45.22 -2.40 30.08
C ILE A 7 44.38 -2.59 28.80
N ARG A 8 43.60 -3.68 28.67
CA ARG A 8 42.75 -3.89 27.50
C ARG A 8 41.67 -2.83 27.36
N ILE A 9 41.02 -2.41 28.45
CA ILE A 9 40.01 -1.37 28.46
C ILE A 9 40.63 -0.02 28.06
N ALA A 10 41.83 0.30 28.56
CA ALA A 10 42.51 1.55 28.20
C ALA A 10 42.96 1.59 26.73
N PHE A 11 43.24 0.44 26.11
CA PHE A 11 43.60 0.36 24.69
C PHE A 11 42.41 0.42 23.74
N ILE A 12 41.16 0.16 24.19
CA ILE A 12 39.96 0.21 23.33
C ILE A 12 39.78 1.58 22.59
N PRO A 13 39.82 2.74 23.27
CA PRO A 13 39.67 4.01 22.59
C PRO A 13 40.84 4.31 21.64
N LEU A 14 42.02 3.88 21.95
CA LEU A 14 43.21 4.06 21.10
C LEU A 14 43.08 3.24 19.81
N VAL A 15 42.67 1.97 19.92
CA VAL A 15 42.45 1.09 18.76
C VAL A 15 41.28 1.60 17.93
N ALA A 16 40.20 2.05 18.57
CA ALA A 16 39.03 2.60 17.88
C ALA A 16 39.39 3.89 17.09
N GLY A 17 40.16 4.79 17.72
CA GLY A 17 40.60 6.04 17.05
C GLY A 17 41.54 5.76 15.87
N LEU A 18 42.49 4.85 16.04
CA LEU A 18 43.39 4.45 14.97
C LEU A 18 42.66 3.81 13.80
N SER A 19 41.70 2.90 14.11
CA SER A 19 40.87 2.25 13.11
C SER A 19 40.01 3.24 12.35
N TYR A 20 39.47 4.26 13.02
CA TYR A 20 38.70 5.33 12.38
C TYR A 20 39.53 6.15 11.41
N GLU A 21 40.73 6.58 11.81
CA GLU A 21 41.64 7.34 10.93
C GLU A 21 42.11 6.51 9.74
N LEU A 22 42.36 5.20 9.93
CA LEU A 22 42.69 4.28 8.84
C LEU A 22 41.52 4.15 7.85
N LEU A 23 40.28 4.00 8.34
CA LEU A 23 39.09 3.95 7.49
C LEU A 23 38.88 5.24 6.69
N LYS A 24 39.10 6.39 7.33
CA LYS A 24 39.02 7.71 6.68
C LYS A 24 40.08 7.86 5.61
N LEU A 25 41.30 7.38 5.86
CA LEU A 25 42.39 7.36 4.89
C LEU A 25 42.05 6.48 3.68
N PHE A 26 41.52 5.27 3.93
CA PHE A 26 41.07 4.35 2.87
C PHE A 26 39.86 4.85 2.09
N ALA A 27 39.01 5.68 2.69
CA ALA A 27 37.90 6.32 1.99
C ALA A 27 38.37 7.46 1.07
N LYS A 28 39.45 8.16 1.47
CA LYS A 28 39.97 9.32 0.73
C LYS A 28 40.83 8.96 -0.49
N TYR A 29 41.54 7.82 -0.43
CA TYR A 29 42.46 7.40 -1.48
C TYR A 29 41.98 6.12 -2.14
N ASP A 30 41.70 6.16 -3.43
CA ASP A 30 41.27 4.98 -4.21
C ASP A 30 42.45 4.42 -5.02
N ASN A 31 43.46 3.90 -4.27
CA ASN A 31 44.67 3.27 -4.83
C ASN A 31 44.47 1.74 -4.91
N LEU A 32 45.31 1.09 -5.72
CA LEU A 32 45.32 -0.37 -5.88
C LEU A 32 45.45 -1.11 -4.53
N PHE A 33 46.25 -0.55 -3.61
CA PHE A 33 46.41 -1.07 -2.27
C PHE A 33 45.11 -1.04 -1.44
N THR A 34 44.39 0.10 -1.46
CA THR A 34 43.12 0.26 -0.76
C THR A 34 42.04 -0.65 -1.33
N ARG A 35 42.09 -0.90 -2.63
CA ARG A 35 41.16 -1.82 -3.33
C ARG A 35 41.37 -3.27 -2.88
N ILE A 36 42.62 -3.70 -2.75
CA ILE A 36 42.96 -5.06 -2.23
C ILE A 36 42.53 -5.20 -0.77
N MET A 37 42.72 -4.17 0.06
CA MET A 37 42.35 -4.22 1.49
C MET A 37 40.82 -4.17 1.70
N LYS A 38 40.08 -3.52 0.82
CA LYS A 38 38.59 -3.51 0.83
C LYS A 38 37.98 -4.85 0.34
N TYR A 39 38.72 -5.62 -0.46
CA TYR A 39 38.22 -6.83 -1.12
C TYR A 39 37.61 -7.89 -0.17
N PRO A 40 38.23 -8.24 0.97
CA PRO A 40 37.62 -9.20 1.90
C PRO A 40 36.30 -8.74 2.48
N GLY A 41 36.17 -7.44 2.80
CA GLY A 41 34.92 -6.83 3.27
C GLY A 41 33.82 -6.87 2.23
N LEU A 42 34.16 -6.52 0.98
CA LEU A 42 33.22 -6.59 -0.15
C LEU A 42 32.78 -8.03 -0.46
N LEU A 43 33.68 -9.00 -0.31
CA LEU A 43 33.35 -10.43 -0.48
C LEU A 43 32.35 -10.90 0.58
N LEU A 44 32.59 -10.54 1.85
CA LEU A 44 31.66 -10.83 2.95
C LEU A 44 30.31 -10.13 2.73
N GLN A 45 30.33 -8.91 2.24
CA GLN A 45 29.11 -8.17 1.93
C GLN A 45 28.29 -8.82 0.81
N ARG A 46 28.95 -9.34 -0.24
CA ARG A 46 28.30 -10.13 -1.29
C ARG A 46 27.67 -11.43 -0.79
N LEU A 47 28.28 -12.04 0.23
CA LEU A 47 27.80 -13.28 0.82
C LEU A 47 26.61 -13.05 1.78
N THR A 48 26.59 -11.90 2.47
CA THR A 48 25.60 -11.59 3.52
C THR A 48 24.46 -10.70 3.07
N THR A 49 24.67 -9.86 2.04
CA THR A 49 23.63 -8.98 1.51
C THR A 49 23.02 -9.59 0.25
N LYS A 50 21.72 -9.83 0.32
CA LYS A 50 20.91 -10.19 -0.84
C LYS A 50 20.72 -8.95 -1.73
N GLU A 51 20.70 -9.14 -3.04
CA GLU A 51 20.35 -8.09 -3.98
C GLU A 51 18.96 -7.53 -3.62
N PRO A 52 18.79 -6.20 -3.50
CA PRO A 52 17.49 -5.62 -3.16
C PRO A 52 16.51 -5.86 -4.28
N ASP A 53 15.28 -6.20 -3.92
CA ASP A 53 14.17 -6.30 -4.86
C ASP A 53 13.82 -4.89 -5.39
N ASP A 54 13.20 -4.81 -6.58
CA ASP A 54 12.85 -3.53 -7.24
C ASP A 54 12.01 -2.62 -6.33
N ASP A 55 11.13 -3.18 -5.52
CA ASP A 55 10.33 -2.45 -4.53
C ASP A 55 11.20 -1.77 -3.46
N MET A 56 12.29 -2.41 -3.04
CA MET A 56 13.24 -1.82 -2.08
C MET A 56 14.06 -0.70 -2.71
N LEU A 57 14.40 -0.83 -3.99
CA LEU A 57 15.10 0.22 -4.74
C LEU A 57 14.21 1.45 -4.93
N GLU A 58 12.93 1.28 -5.27
CA GLU A 58 11.98 2.38 -5.41
C GLU A 58 11.80 3.13 -4.09
N VAL A 59 11.68 2.40 -2.97
CA VAL A 59 11.60 2.99 -1.63
C VAL A 59 12.87 3.78 -1.29
N ALA A 60 14.04 3.25 -1.61
CA ALA A 60 15.33 3.90 -1.34
C ALA A 60 15.50 5.18 -2.19
N ILE A 61 15.16 5.15 -3.47
CA ILE A 61 15.22 6.30 -4.37
C ILE A 61 14.27 7.39 -3.86
N LYS A 62 13.03 7.04 -3.53
CA LYS A 62 12.04 7.99 -3.05
C LYS A 62 12.41 8.60 -1.69
N ALA A 63 13.05 7.83 -0.80
CA ALA A 63 13.59 8.34 0.45
C ALA A 63 14.71 9.35 0.19
N PHE A 64 15.61 9.05 -0.73
CA PHE A 64 16.70 9.94 -1.11
C PHE A 64 16.18 11.25 -1.72
N ASP A 65 15.24 11.16 -2.66
CA ASP A 65 14.64 12.34 -3.29
C ASP A 65 13.93 13.23 -2.26
N THR A 66 13.21 12.62 -1.31
CA THR A 66 12.53 13.34 -0.23
C THR A 66 13.53 14.08 0.68
N VAL A 67 14.64 13.43 1.03
CA VAL A 67 15.70 14.08 1.83
C VAL A 67 16.36 15.21 1.05
N ALA A 68 16.67 14.99 -0.24
CA ALA A 68 17.27 16.01 -1.09
C ALA A 68 16.35 17.23 -1.27
N GLU A 69 15.03 17.01 -1.39
CA GLU A 69 14.05 18.10 -1.43
C GLU A 69 13.95 18.86 -0.09
N LEU A 70 14.09 18.17 1.05
CA LEU A 70 14.07 18.78 2.38
C LEU A 70 15.33 19.57 2.69
N ASP A 71 16.49 19.11 2.23
CA ASP A 71 17.74 19.85 2.36
C ASP A 71 17.71 21.17 1.56
N GLY A 72 16.91 21.23 0.49
CA GLY A 72 16.65 22.45 -0.26
C GLY A 72 15.62 23.40 0.35
N ASP A 73 14.69 22.88 1.18
CA ASP A 73 13.66 23.68 1.86
C ASP A 73 13.26 23.05 3.21
N PRO A 74 13.86 23.49 4.34
CA PRO A 74 13.60 22.93 5.67
C PRO A 74 12.16 23.09 6.18
N GLN A 75 11.33 23.88 5.51
CA GLN A 75 9.94 24.12 5.89
C GLN A 75 8.94 23.25 5.12
N LYS A 76 9.41 22.44 4.16
CA LYS A 76 8.52 21.55 3.41
C LYS A 76 8.04 20.38 4.28
N PRO A 77 6.71 20.15 4.38
CA PRO A 77 6.21 19.02 5.16
C PRO A 77 6.71 17.70 4.56
N THR A 78 7.25 16.83 5.39
CA THR A 78 7.68 15.48 5.02
C THR A 78 6.57 14.76 4.29
N GLN A 79 6.78 14.39 3.04
CA GLN A 79 5.84 13.55 2.31
C GLN A 79 5.77 12.18 3.01
N LYS A 80 4.53 11.76 3.30
CA LYS A 80 4.30 10.46 3.91
C LYS A 80 4.75 9.37 2.92
N PHE A 81 5.66 8.52 3.35
CA PHE A 81 6.18 7.42 2.54
C PHE A 81 5.01 6.53 2.08
N MET A 82 4.81 6.39 0.78
CA MET A 82 3.82 5.46 0.24
C MET A 82 4.50 4.13 -0.03
N ILE A 83 4.19 3.14 0.79
CA ILE A 83 4.58 1.76 0.54
C ILE A 83 3.54 1.16 -0.40
N TYR A 84 3.99 0.63 -1.54
CA TYR A 84 3.15 -0.08 -2.48
C TYR A 84 3.21 -1.58 -2.21
N GLN A 85 2.08 -2.25 -2.36
CA GLN A 85 1.99 -3.71 -2.31
C GLN A 85 1.12 -4.21 -3.47
N SER A 86 1.28 -5.47 -3.86
CA SER A 86 0.43 -6.04 -4.90
C SER A 86 -1.03 -6.11 -4.44
N VAL A 87 -1.95 -5.84 -5.35
CA VAL A 87 -3.39 -5.93 -5.10
C VAL A 87 -3.78 -7.30 -4.58
N GLU A 88 -3.23 -8.37 -5.15
CA GLU A 88 -3.48 -9.74 -4.72
C GLU A 88 -3.13 -9.97 -3.24
N LYS A 89 -1.96 -9.47 -2.83
CA LYS A 89 -1.51 -9.55 -1.44
C LYS A 89 -2.42 -8.75 -0.52
N ALA A 90 -2.78 -7.53 -0.91
CA ALA A 90 -3.66 -6.66 -0.13
C ALA A 90 -5.07 -7.27 0.06
N VAL A 91 -5.66 -7.79 -1.01
CA VAL A 91 -6.96 -8.48 -0.98
C VAL A 91 -6.89 -9.72 -0.09
N LYS A 92 -5.83 -10.53 -0.24
CA LYS A 92 -5.63 -11.72 0.58
C LYS A 92 -5.48 -11.39 2.06
N GLU A 93 -4.66 -10.41 2.42
CA GLU A 93 -4.50 -9.97 3.81
C GLU A 93 -5.82 -9.52 4.42
N LEU A 94 -6.62 -8.75 3.69
CA LEU A 94 -7.92 -8.29 4.16
C LEU A 94 -8.91 -9.46 4.31
N ALA A 95 -8.89 -10.43 3.40
CA ALA A 95 -9.73 -11.62 3.43
C ALA A 95 -9.36 -12.58 4.57
N ASP A 96 -8.06 -12.81 4.77
CA ASP A 96 -7.59 -13.75 5.81
C ASP A 96 -7.80 -13.21 7.23
N THR A 97 -7.85 -11.89 7.39
CA THR A 97 -7.91 -11.25 8.71
C THR A 97 -9.29 -10.76 9.11
N MET A 98 -10.18 -10.44 8.17
CA MET A 98 -11.37 -9.67 8.49
C MET A 98 -12.66 -10.10 7.78
N LEU A 99 -12.64 -10.31 6.46
CA LEU A 99 -13.85 -10.41 5.64
C LEU A 99 -13.74 -11.53 4.60
N PRO A 100 -14.88 -12.06 4.09
CA PRO A 100 -14.86 -12.93 2.94
C PRO A 100 -14.16 -12.29 1.73
N LYS A 101 -13.46 -13.10 0.93
CA LYS A 101 -12.67 -12.62 -0.22
C LYS A 101 -13.46 -11.74 -1.19
N ASN A 102 -14.71 -12.10 -1.47
CA ASN A 102 -15.58 -11.31 -2.34
C ASN A 102 -15.89 -9.90 -1.79
N GLU A 103 -16.08 -9.75 -0.49
CA GLU A 103 -16.29 -8.45 0.14
C GLU A 103 -14.99 -7.63 0.16
N ALA A 104 -13.85 -8.26 0.40
CA ALA A 104 -12.54 -7.62 0.31
C ALA A 104 -12.27 -7.07 -1.12
N GLU A 105 -12.56 -7.86 -2.16
CA GLU A 105 -12.45 -7.42 -3.56
C GLU A 105 -13.34 -6.21 -3.85
N ILE A 106 -14.60 -6.22 -3.40
CA ILE A 106 -15.54 -5.10 -3.60
C ILE A 106 -15.04 -3.82 -2.91
N ILE A 107 -14.50 -3.95 -1.70
CA ILE A 107 -13.92 -2.80 -0.98
C ILE A 107 -12.74 -2.21 -1.77
N TYR A 108 -11.83 -3.05 -2.25
CA TYR A 108 -10.69 -2.58 -3.04
C TYR A 108 -11.10 -2.04 -4.41
N MET A 109 -12.09 -2.64 -5.07
CA MET A 109 -12.68 -2.08 -6.29
C MET A 109 -13.20 -0.66 -6.05
N HIS A 110 -13.93 -0.45 -4.95
CA HIS A 110 -14.44 0.87 -4.58
C HIS A 110 -13.31 1.88 -4.28
N VAL A 111 -12.28 1.46 -3.55
CA VAL A 111 -11.13 2.33 -3.20
C VAL A 111 -10.31 2.74 -4.41
N LEU A 112 -10.13 1.84 -5.38
CA LEU A 112 -9.37 2.06 -6.60
C LEU A 112 -10.21 2.62 -7.76
N GLY A 113 -11.54 2.66 -7.63
CA GLY A 113 -12.45 3.06 -8.69
C GLY A 113 -12.56 2.03 -9.83
N ALA A 114 -12.16 0.78 -9.59
CA ALA A 114 -12.27 -0.29 -10.57
C ALA A 114 -13.73 -0.78 -10.70
N LYS A 115 -14.20 -0.92 -11.93
CA LYS A 115 -15.58 -1.39 -12.20
C LYS A 115 -15.70 -2.91 -12.24
N THR A 116 -14.59 -3.58 -12.54
CA THR A 116 -14.55 -5.03 -12.67
C THR A 116 -13.39 -5.62 -11.87
N ARG A 117 -13.50 -6.92 -11.52
CA ARG A 117 -12.38 -7.64 -10.90
C ARG A 117 -11.14 -7.69 -11.80
N GLY A 118 -11.35 -7.75 -13.12
CA GLY A 118 -10.24 -7.68 -14.08
C GLY A 118 -9.46 -6.38 -13.96
N GLU A 119 -10.14 -5.24 -13.89
CA GLU A 119 -9.52 -3.93 -13.68
C GLU A 119 -8.83 -3.83 -12.33
N LEU A 120 -9.43 -4.38 -11.26
CA LEU A 120 -8.84 -4.42 -9.93
C LEU A 120 -7.45 -5.08 -9.97
N TYR A 121 -7.36 -6.28 -10.53
CA TYR A 121 -6.09 -7.00 -10.58
C TYR A 121 -5.12 -6.47 -11.65
N ALA A 122 -5.62 -5.82 -12.69
CA ALA A 122 -4.79 -5.17 -13.71
C ALA A 122 -4.09 -3.90 -13.20
N SER A 123 -4.60 -3.27 -12.12
CA SER A 123 -3.95 -2.10 -11.49
C SER A 123 -2.59 -2.46 -10.86
N GLY A 124 -2.34 -3.73 -10.58
CA GLY A 124 -1.07 -4.30 -10.17
C GLY A 124 -0.62 -3.93 -8.76
N GLN A 125 -0.58 -2.66 -8.40
CA GLN A 125 -0.08 -2.16 -7.12
C GLN A 125 -1.07 -1.25 -6.42
N ILE A 126 -1.03 -1.28 -5.10
CA ILE A 126 -1.88 -0.46 -4.22
C ILE A 126 -1.02 0.23 -3.16
N SER A 127 -1.30 1.49 -2.90
CA SER A 127 -0.58 2.30 -1.91
C SER A 127 -1.00 1.97 -0.48
N SER A 128 -0.15 2.31 0.48
CA SER A 128 -0.48 2.18 1.91
C SER A 128 -1.70 3.01 2.30
N THR A 129 -1.91 4.18 1.69
CA THR A 129 -3.07 5.05 1.96
C THR A 129 -4.38 4.42 1.51
N GLU A 130 -4.39 3.75 0.36
CA GLU A 130 -5.56 3.01 -0.16
C GLU A 130 -5.83 1.77 0.68
N THR A 131 -4.78 1.06 1.09
CA THR A 131 -4.90 -0.07 2.02
C THR A 131 -5.50 0.36 3.36
N ASP A 132 -5.08 1.51 3.92
CA ASP A 132 -5.65 2.04 5.15
C ASP A 132 -7.13 2.41 4.99
N LYS A 133 -7.52 2.99 3.83
CA LYS A 133 -8.93 3.25 3.51
C LYS A 133 -9.73 1.95 3.46
N ALA A 134 -9.23 0.93 2.77
CA ALA A 134 -9.88 -0.38 2.70
C ALA A 134 -10.06 -1.01 4.09
N LYS A 135 -9.02 -0.97 4.93
CA LYS A 135 -9.10 -1.44 6.32
C LYS A 135 -10.13 -0.67 7.16
N LYS A 136 -10.29 0.64 6.91
CA LYS A 136 -11.32 1.44 7.58
C LYS A 136 -12.73 0.99 7.21
N TYR A 137 -12.99 0.74 5.92
CA TYR A 137 -14.26 0.20 5.45
C TYR A 137 -14.52 -1.21 6.01
N ALA A 138 -13.52 -2.08 5.99
CA ALA A 138 -13.62 -3.42 6.57
C ALA A 138 -13.99 -3.38 8.06
N LYS A 139 -13.39 -2.49 8.84
CA LYS A 139 -13.74 -2.31 10.26
C LYS A 139 -15.18 -1.84 10.47
N GLN A 140 -15.72 -1.02 9.58
CA GLN A 140 -17.13 -0.60 9.65
C GLN A 140 -18.06 -1.76 9.30
N ARG A 141 -17.72 -2.55 8.29
CA ARG A 141 -18.46 -3.74 7.89
C ARG A 141 -18.52 -4.78 9.02
N LEU A 142 -17.41 -5.00 9.72
CA LEU A 142 -17.33 -5.90 10.88
C LEU A 142 -18.21 -5.49 12.07
N LYS A 143 -18.55 -4.20 12.18
CA LYS A 143 -19.51 -3.71 13.19
C LYS A 143 -20.97 -4.04 12.85
N GLY A 144 -21.21 -4.77 11.76
CA GLY A 144 -22.53 -5.22 11.32
C GLY A 144 -23.20 -4.32 10.29
N ALA A 145 -22.56 -3.23 9.86
CA ALA A 145 -23.14 -2.38 8.82
C ALA A 145 -23.13 -3.10 7.45
N PRO A 146 -24.21 -3.07 6.68
CA PRO A 146 -24.23 -3.58 5.31
C PRO A 146 -23.16 -2.91 4.46
N LEU A 147 -22.50 -3.70 3.58
CA LEU A 147 -21.38 -3.21 2.76
C LEU A 147 -21.79 -2.02 1.88
N GLN A 148 -23.01 -2.05 1.33
CA GLN A 148 -23.55 -0.97 0.51
C GLN A 148 -23.63 0.38 1.25
N TYR A 149 -24.00 0.36 2.54
CA TYR A 149 -24.00 1.56 3.37
C TYR A 149 -22.60 2.02 3.75
N VAL A 150 -21.68 1.07 3.97
CA VAL A 150 -20.28 1.39 4.26
C VAL A 150 -19.60 2.08 3.08
N LEU A 151 -19.91 1.63 1.85
CA LEU A 151 -19.35 2.16 0.62
C LEU A 151 -20.20 3.32 0.03
N ASN A 152 -21.39 3.55 0.59
CA ASN A 152 -22.39 4.48 0.02
C ASN A 152 -22.72 4.21 -1.45
N ASN A 153 -22.69 2.94 -1.84
CA ASN A 153 -22.92 2.51 -3.20
C ASN A 153 -23.70 1.21 -3.27
N ALA A 154 -24.71 1.15 -4.12
CA ALA A 154 -25.42 -0.05 -4.50
C ALA A 154 -25.64 -0.09 -6.00
N CYS A 155 -25.26 -1.18 -6.64
CA CYS A 155 -25.57 -1.39 -8.05
C CYS A 155 -27.03 -1.89 -8.17
N PHE A 156 -27.80 -1.28 -9.07
CA PHE A 156 -29.14 -1.68 -9.41
C PHE A 156 -29.36 -1.49 -10.92
N TYR A 157 -29.77 -2.55 -11.58
CA TYR A 157 -29.99 -2.60 -13.02
C TYR A 157 -28.82 -2.05 -13.86
N GLY A 158 -27.57 -2.34 -13.40
CA GLY A 158 -26.34 -1.89 -14.06
C GLY A 158 -25.93 -0.45 -13.79
N TYR A 159 -26.67 0.28 -12.96
CA TYR A 159 -26.34 1.64 -12.53
C TYR A 159 -25.89 1.65 -11.07
N ASP A 160 -24.96 2.56 -10.76
CA ASP A 160 -24.50 2.80 -9.40
C ASP A 160 -25.33 3.89 -8.74
N PHE A 161 -25.95 3.54 -7.60
CA PHE A 161 -26.75 4.47 -6.81
C PHE A 161 -26.08 4.78 -5.48
N TYR A 162 -26.14 6.04 -5.10
CA TYR A 162 -25.78 6.43 -3.74
C TYR A 162 -26.84 5.90 -2.77
N VAL A 163 -26.40 5.15 -1.74
CA VAL A 163 -27.28 4.62 -0.70
C VAL A 163 -26.68 4.88 0.67
N ASP A 164 -27.52 5.24 1.63
CA ASP A 164 -27.17 5.35 3.04
C ASP A 164 -28.31 4.80 3.92
N GLN A 165 -28.20 4.91 5.24
CA GLN A 165 -29.18 4.36 6.18
C GLN A 165 -30.62 4.91 6.03
N ARG A 166 -30.81 5.98 5.27
CA ARG A 166 -32.13 6.58 5.00
C ARG A 166 -32.85 5.89 3.85
N ALA A 167 -32.14 5.14 3.03
CA ALA A 167 -32.71 4.46 1.85
C ALA A 167 -32.58 2.95 2.00
N LEU A 168 -33.59 2.21 1.55
CA LEU A 168 -33.51 0.76 1.47
C LEU A 168 -32.49 0.36 0.40
N ILE A 169 -31.62 -0.63 0.71
CA ILE A 169 -30.70 -1.19 -0.28
C ILE A 169 -31.53 -1.86 -1.37
N PRO A 170 -31.36 -1.50 -2.65
CA PRO A 170 -32.09 -2.10 -3.76
C PRO A 170 -31.90 -3.62 -3.79
N ARG A 171 -33.00 -4.35 -3.98
CA ARG A 171 -32.97 -5.81 -4.05
C ARG A 171 -32.96 -6.28 -5.50
N PHE A 172 -32.26 -7.37 -5.74
CA PHE A 172 -32.18 -8.00 -7.06
C PHE A 172 -33.56 -8.35 -7.64
N ASP A 173 -34.50 -8.80 -6.79
CA ASP A 173 -35.89 -9.11 -7.24
C ASP A 173 -36.60 -7.91 -7.84
N THR A 174 -36.28 -6.70 -7.39
CA THR A 174 -36.87 -5.46 -7.92
C THR A 174 -36.36 -5.15 -9.33
N GLU A 175 -35.19 -5.66 -9.74
CA GLU A 175 -34.69 -5.53 -11.11
C GLU A 175 -35.60 -6.24 -12.12
N HIS A 176 -36.20 -7.35 -11.75
CA HIS A 176 -37.19 -8.04 -12.61
C HIS A 176 -38.44 -7.20 -12.84
N LEU A 177 -38.91 -6.50 -11.80
CA LEU A 177 -40.03 -5.58 -11.92
C LEU A 177 -39.67 -4.39 -12.81
N ALA A 178 -38.50 -3.78 -12.60
CA ALA A 178 -38.01 -2.70 -13.42
C ALA A 178 -37.90 -3.11 -14.90
N LYS A 179 -37.36 -4.31 -15.16
CA LYS A 179 -37.27 -4.87 -16.51
C LYS A 179 -38.66 -5.04 -17.15
N ALA A 180 -39.59 -5.62 -16.44
CA ALA A 180 -40.97 -5.81 -16.94
C ALA A 180 -41.61 -4.48 -17.27
N ALA A 181 -41.46 -3.44 -16.44
CA ALA A 181 -41.93 -2.11 -16.69
C ALA A 181 -41.29 -1.48 -17.95
N ILE A 182 -39.98 -1.59 -18.11
CA ILE A 182 -39.24 -1.10 -19.28
C ILE A 182 -39.75 -1.80 -20.55
N ASP A 183 -39.90 -3.11 -20.53
CA ASP A 183 -40.34 -3.90 -21.67
C ASP A 183 -41.77 -3.52 -22.09
N LEU A 184 -42.68 -3.21 -21.14
CA LEU A 184 -44.04 -2.76 -21.38
C LEU A 184 -44.09 -1.34 -21.99
N LEU A 185 -43.11 -0.49 -21.69
CA LEU A 185 -43.08 0.91 -22.09
C LEU A 185 -42.24 1.17 -23.34
N LYS A 186 -41.44 0.20 -23.78
CA LYS A 186 -40.43 0.34 -24.83
C LYS A 186 -40.97 0.98 -26.13
N ASP A 187 -42.19 0.65 -26.52
CA ASP A 187 -42.80 1.12 -27.76
C ASP A 187 -43.84 2.24 -27.54
N LYS A 188 -44.03 2.71 -26.31
CA LYS A 188 -45.02 3.72 -25.96
C LYS A 188 -44.40 5.09 -25.78
N LYS A 189 -44.54 5.94 -26.80
CA LYS A 189 -44.07 7.33 -26.70
C LYS A 189 -45.06 8.17 -25.87
N GLY A 190 -44.57 8.91 -24.89
CA GLY A 190 -45.38 9.81 -24.05
C GLY A 190 -46.26 9.09 -23.03
N ALA A 191 -45.89 7.84 -22.64
CA ALA A 191 -46.62 7.14 -21.60
C ALA A 191 -46.42 7.81 -20.23
N GLU A 192 -47.52 8.03 -19.52
CA GLU A 192 -47.47 8.43 -18.11
C GLU A 192 -47.39 7.17 -17.23
N VAL A 193 -46.47 7.17 -16.30
CA VAL A 193 -46.25 6.06 -15.37
C VAL A 193 -46.44 6.56 -13.96
N LEU A 194 -47.29 5.88 -13.21
CA LEU A 194 -47.51 6.15 -11.79
C LEU A 194 -46.95 4.97 -10.98
N ASP A 195 -45.97 5.25 -10.14
CA ASP A 195 -45.47 4.32 -9.14
C ASP A 195 -46.17 4.57 -7.80
N LEU A 196 -46.90 3.58 -7.34
CA LEU A 196 -47.66 3.65 -6.08
C LEU A 196 -46.87 2.84 -5.03
N MET A 197 -46.01 3.50 -4.25
CA MET A 197 -45.32 2.93 -3.11
C MET A 197 -46.06 3.17 -1.79
#